data_773967e9d413144edb631dfda086e26b
#
_entry.id   773967e9d413144edb631dfda086e26b
#
_cell.length_a   1.000
_cell.length_b   1.000
_cell.length_c   1.000
_cell.angle_alpha   90.00
_cell.angle_beta   90.00
_cell.angle_gamma   90.00
#
_symmetry.space_group_name_H-M   'P 1'
#
loop_
_entity.id
_entity.type
_entity.pdbx_description
1 polymer ?
#
loop_
_entity_poly.entity_id
_entity_poly.type
_entity_poly.pdbx_seq_one_letter_code
_entity_poly.pdbx_strand_id
1 'polypeptide(L)'
;MRGVVAYSPHPTVAILDSQRPGESYEGIAIVGSVADALPLEPTTALVGVATQGGRFPPAWRELLKASIEAGLDVESGLHEFISDDPELTELAARHGVELRDLRKPPADLNVPTGQNLQLAAKTVLTVGSDCAIGKKTVAIELDREARRRGLKSVFIPTGQTGVAIAGWGIAVDAVVADFIAGAAERLVVEGAERGGELLFVEGQGSLSHPAYSGVTLGLMHGSAPHAYVLCHVAGATEIEGYPGYPLPSLRELIELHERVSLPLRPARVAAIALNTRALNDDEARAAARSVAEETGLPADDPVRFGSGTVLDAVLSVLQS
;
A
#
# COMPACT_ATOMS: atom_id res chain seq x y z
N MET A 1 -2.30 1.27 11.05
CA MET A 1 -2.59 0.15 11.96
C MET A 1 -3.50 -0.92 11.35
N ARG A 2 -4.78 -0.67 10.99
CA ARG A 2 -5.71 -1.71 10.47
C ARG A 2 -5.11 -2.66 9.41
N GLY A 3 -4.37 -2.12 8.45
CA GLY A 3 -3.75 -2.94 7.40
C GLY A 3 -2.67 -3.88 7.92
N VAL A 4 -1.88 -3.47 8.91
CA VAL A 4 -0.87 -4.34 9.53
C VAL A 4 -1.54 -5.46 10.31
N VAL A 5 -2.54 -5.14 11.14
CA VAL A 5 -3.31 -6.15 11.90
C VAL A 5 -3.92 -7.21 10.98
N ALA A 6 -4.51 -6.78 9.85
CA ALA A 6 -5.21 -7.69 8.94
C ALA A 6 -4.28 -8.51 8.02
N TYR A 7 -3.09 -7.99 7.69
CA TYR A 7 -2.31 -8.52 6.58
C TYR A 7 -0.86 -8.89 6.92
N SER A 8 -0.31 -8.43 8.07
CA SER A 8 1.04 -8.82 8.47
C SER A 8 1.13 -10.33 8.72
N PRO A 9 2.21 -10.99 8.28
CA PRO A 9 2.50 -12.38 8.67
C PRO A 9 2.90 -12.49 10.15
N HIS A 10 3.27 -11.38 10.78
CA HIS A 10 3.64 -11.32 12.19
C HIS A 10 2.43 -10.88 13.03
N PRO A 11 2.14 -11.56 14.14
CA PRO A 11 1.00 -11.22 14.98
C PRO A 11 1.21 -9.84 15.66
N THR A 12 0.15 -9.02 15.68
CA THR A 12 0.10 -7.87 16.56
C THR A 12 -0.34 -8.33 17.93
N VAL A 13 0.54 -8.32 18.93
CA VAL A 13 0.27 -8.85 20.28
C VAL A 13 -0.39 -7.81 21.19
N ALA A 14 -0.15 -6.52 20.95
CA ALA A 14 -0.77 -5.42 21.70
C ALA A 14 -0.91 -4.17 20.84
N ILE A 15 -1.82 -3.30 21.21
CA ILE A 15 -1.96 -1.94 20.67
C ILE A 15 -1.68 -0.97 21.81
N LEU A 16 -0.68 -0.09 21.65
CA LEU A 16 -0.39 0.94 22.63
C LEU A 16 -1.22 2.18 22.35
N ASP A 17 -2.15 2.50 23.25
CA ASP A 17 -2.94 3.73 23.24
C ASP A 17 -3.22 4.15 24.69
N SER A 18 -2.51 5.20 25.15
CA SER A 18 -2.63 5.71 26.53
C SER A 18 -3.99 6.33 26.85
N GLN A 19 -4.84 6.59 25.86
CA GLN A 19 -6.18 7.15 26.07
C GLN A 19 -7.26 6.07 26.19
N ARG A 20 -6.97 4.83 25.79
CA ARG A 20 -7.96 3.73 25.71
C ARG A 20 -7.46 2.42 26.35
N PRO A 21 -6.71 2.46 27.47
CA PRO A 21 -6.19 1.24 28.08
C PRO A 21 -7.34 0.36 28.58
N GLY A 22 -7.18 -0.97 28.42
CA GLY A 22 -8.17 -1.96 28.84
C GLY A 22 -9.27 -2.24 27.81
N GLU A 23 -9.34 -1.49 26.70
CA GLU A 23 -10.18 -1.83 25.55
C GLU A 23 -9.51 -2.92 24.68
N SER A 24 -10.20 -3.35 23.64
CA SER A 24 -9.66 -4.25 22.64
C SER A 24 -10.07 -3.84 21.22
N TYR A 25 -9.26 -4.20 20.24
CA TYR A 25 -9.54 -4.05 18.82
C TYR A 25 -9.30 -5.39 18.12
N GLU A 26 -10.33 -5.97 17.53
CA GLU A 26 -10.26 -7.30 16.87
C GLU A 26 -9.65 -8.39 17.77
N GLY A 27 -9.95 -8.33 19.08
CA GLY A 27 -9.42 -9.26 20.07
C GLY A 27 -8.00 -8.95 20.57
N ILE A 28 -7.35 -7.93 20.05
CA ILE A 28 -6.02 -7.48 20.48
C ILE A 28 -6.19 -6.50 21.63
N ALA A 29 -5.47 -6.73 22.74
CA ALA A 29 -5.52 -5.85 23.91
C ALA A 29 -4.95 -4.46 23.60
N ILE A 30 -5.64 -3.41 24.09
CA ILE A 30 -5.14 -2.05 24.10
C ILE A 30 -4.53 -1.78 25.48
N VAL A 31 -3.24 -1.45 25.48
CA VAL A 31 -2.44 -1.22 26.69
C VAL A 31 -2.05 0.26 26.83
N GLY A 32 -1.85 0.72 28.06
CA GLY A 32 -1.56 2.12 28.36
C GLY A 32 -0.08 2.51 28.26
N SER A 33 0.83 1.53 28.38
CA SER A 33 2.26 1.76 28.38
C SER A 33 3.04 0.63 27.71
N VAL A 34 4.31 0.87 27.41
CA VAL A 34 5.21 -0.17 26.91
C VAL A 34 5.36 -1.28 27.93
N ALA A 35 5.46 -0.94 29.23
CA ALA A 35 5.59 -1.92 30.32
C ALA A 35 4.39 -2.89 30.38
N ASP A 36 3.18 -2.42 30.10
CA ASP A 36 1.97 -3.26 30.07
C ASP A 36 1.96 -4.24 28.87
N ALA A 37 2.71 -3.91 27.79
CA ALA A 37 2.83 -4.78 26.64
C ALA A 37 3.86 -5.92 26.83
N LEU A 38 4.90 -5.73 27.66
CA LEU A 38 6.01 -6.68 27.81
C LEU A 38 5.58 -8.11 28.19
N PRO A 39 4.56 -8.32 29.05
CA PRO A 39 4.07 -9.67 29.35
C PRO A 39 3.51 -10.44 28.15
N LEU A 40 3.23 -9.74 27.03
CA LEU A 40 2.78 -10.32 25.76
C LEU A 40 3.93 -10.62 24.79
N GLU A 41 5.18 -10.46 25.25
CA GLU A 41 6.43 -10.79 24.56
C GLU A 41 6.56 -10.12 23.17
N PRO A 42 6.31 -8.78 23.03
CA PRO A 42 6.57 -8.09 21.77
C PRO A 42 8.07 -8.10 21.46
N THR A 43 8.41 -8.16 20.17
CA THR A 43 9.79 -8.03 19.70
C THR A 43 10.03 -6.67 19.01
N THR A 44 8.96 -6.05 18.51
CA THR A 44 9.05 -4.83 17.71
C THR A 44 7.92 -3.88 18.08
N ALA A 45 8.23 -2.60 18.21
CA ALA A 45 7.29 -1.51 18.35
C ALA A 45 7.12 -0.80 16.99
N LEU A 46 5.93 -0.91 16.39
CA LEU A 46 5.60 -0.24 15.14
C LEU A 46 4.81 1.04 15.39
N VAL A 47 5.29 2.18 14.88
CA VAL A 47 4.52 3.43 14.85
C VAL A 47 3.35 3.31 13.86
N GLY A 48 2.20 2.91 14.38
CA GLY A 48 0.99 2.56 13.61
C GLY A 48 0.09 3.75 13.24
N VAL A 49 0.49 4.97 13.51
CA VAL A 49 -0.28 6.21 13.27
C VAL A 49 0.45 7.09 12.28
N ALA A 50 -0.28 7.68 11.33
CA ALA A 50 0.23 8.72 10.46
C ALA A 50 -0.27 10.08 10.99
N THR A 51 0.66 10.93 11.41
CA THR A 51 0.36 12.31 11.79
C THR A 51 0.30 13.21 10.56
N GLN A 52 -0.47 14.29 10.64
CA GLN A 52 -0.46 15.30 9.58
C GLN A 52 0.95 15.91 9.47
N GLY A 53 1.52 15.89 8.26
CA GLY A 53 2.90 16.31 8.02
C GLY A 53 3.97 15.28 8.39
N GLY A 54 3.58 14.08 8.90
CA GLY A 54 4.49 12.95 9.14
C GLY A 54 5.55 13.16 10.21
N ARG A 55 5.31 14.09 11.16
CA ARG A 55 6.24 14.41 12.25
C ARG A 55 5.85 13.71 13.54
N PHE A 56 6.85 13.47 14.42
CA PHE A 56 6.62 12.97 15.77
C PHE A 56 6.03 14.04 16.66
N PRO A 57 4.88 13.80 17.32
CA PRO A 57 4.50 14.59 18.49
C PRO A 57 5.56 14.44 19.60
N PRO A 58 5.96 15.51 20.29
CA PRO A 58 6.98 15.43 21.36
C PRO A 58 6.70 14.34 22.41
N ALA A 59 5.43 14.12 22.75
CA ALA A 59 5.02 13.09 23.71
C ALA A 59 5.35 11.66 23.26
N TRP A 60 5.52 11.39 21.96
CA TRP A 60 5.86 10.06 21.47
C TRP A 60 7.33 9.73 21.61
N ARG A 61 8.19 10.75 21.77
CA ARG A 61 9.61 10.54 21.98
C ARG A 61 9.88 9.65 23.20
N GLU A 62 9.18 9.88 24.29
CA GLU A 62 9.30 9.08 25.51
C GLU A 62 8.81 7.63 25.30
N LEU A 63 7.78 7.42 24.47
CA LEU A 63 7.33 6.06 24.12
C LEU A 63 8.36 5.33 23.27
N LEU A 64 9.05 6.01 22.34
CA LEU A 64 10.13 5.43 21.54
C LEU A 64 11.30 5.03 22.44
N LYS A 65 11.73 5.93 23.35
CA LYS A 65 12.78 5.63 24.33
C LYS A 65 12.43 4.43 25.19
N ALA A 66 11.22 4.40 25.73
CA ALA A 66 10.74 3.30 26.57
C ALA A 66 10.72 1.96 25.78
N SER A 67 10.38 1.99 24.49
CA SER A 67 10.43 0.80 23.63
C SER A 67 11.85 0.32 23.42
N ILE A 68 12.79 1.22 23.13
CA ILE A 68 14.22 0.92 22.95
C ILE A 68 14.81 0.36 24.25
N GLU A 69 14.56 1.01 25.38
CA GLU A 69 15.03 0.60 26.72
C GLU A 69 14.48 -0.77 27.13
N ALA A 70 13.28 -1.13 26.64
CA ALA A 70 12.68 -2.44 26.83
C ALA A 70 13.26 -3.53 25.89
N GLY A 71 14.21 -3.17 25.01
CA GLY A 71 14.84 -4.12 24.08
C GLY A 71 14.00 -4.42 22.84
N LEU A 72 13.06 -3.55 22.46
CA LEU A 72 12.24 -3.72 21.27
C LEU A 72 12.89 -2.99 20.08
N ASP A 73 12.93 -3.66 18.92
CA ASP A 73 13.16 -2.96 17.66
C ASP A 73 12.07 -1.93 17.42
N VAL A 74 12.40 -0.83 16.75
CA VAL A 74 11.42 0.23 16.49
C VAL A 74 11.30 0.47 14.99
N GLU A 75 10.07 0.34 14.47
CA GLU A 75 9.73 0.65 13.09
C GLU A 75 8.88 1.91 13.00
N SER A 76 9.26 2.83 12.11
CA SER A 76 8.53 4.07 11.86
C SER A 76 8.18 4.26 10.39
N GLY A 77 6.91 4.57 10.10
CA GLY A 77 6.43 4.94 8.77
C GLY A 77 6.23 6.45 8.61
N LEU A 78 6.79 7.30 9.48
CA LEU A 78 6.69 8.75 9.42
C LEU A 78 7.71 9.35 8.45
N HIS A 79 7.55 10.64 8.10
CA HIS A 79 8.52 11.37 7.26
C HIS A 79 9.72 11.89 8.05
N GLU A 80 9.60 11.97 9.38
CA GLU A 80 10.72 12.24 10.28
C GLU A 80 11.39 10.92 10.63
N PHE A 81 12.65 10.78 10.26
CA PHE A 81 13.39 9.53 10.41
C PHE A 81 13.96 9.37 11.80
N ILE A 82 13.59 8.30 12.50
CA ILE A 82 14.12 7.98 13.84
C ILE A 82 15.59 7.61 13.80
N SER A 83 16.07 7.05 12.69
CA SER A 83 17.46 6.69 12.49
C SER A 83 18.39 7.91 12.26
N ASP A 84 17.83 9.10 12.03
CA ASP A 84 18.60 10.35 11.91
C ASP A 84 18.67 11.13 13.24
N ASP A 85 17.97 10.65 14.27
CA ASP A 85 18.00 11.24 15.60
C ASP A 85 19.18 10.71 16.44
N PRO A 86 20.18 11.56 16.81
CA PRO A 86 21.39 11.09 17.51
C PRO A 86 21.11 10.47 18.88
N GLU A 87 20.10 10.98 19.63
CA GLU A 87 19.76 10.45 20.95
C GLU A 87 19.12 9.06 20.84
N LEU A 88 18.21 8.86 19.87
CA LEU A 88 17.56 7.57 19.67
C LEU A 88 18.54 6.53 19.12
N THR A 89 19.42 6.92 18.19
CA THR A 89 20.46 6.02 17.65
C THR A 89 21.47 5.59 18.70
N GLU A 90 21.92 6.52 19.58
CA GLU A 90 22.81 6.16 20.68
C GLU A 90 22.11 5.24 21.68
N LEU A 91 20.84 5.50 22.00
CA LEU A 91 20.06 4.66 22.89
C LEU A 91 19.87 3.25 22.31
N ALA A 92 19.51 3.16 21.03
CA ALA A 92 19.33 1.88 20.32
C ALA A 92 20.63 1.06 20.29
N ALA A 93 21.78 1.71 20.02
CA ALA A 93 23.09 1.05 20.04
C ALA A 93 23.44 0.48 21.43
N ARG A 94 23.11 1.20 22.51
CA ARG A 94 23.31 0.73 23.88
C ARG A 94 22.48 -0.48 24.25
N HIS A 95 21.25 -0.56 23.70
CA HIS A 95 20.30 -1.64 23.97
C HIS A 95 20.34 -2.78 22.93
N GLY A 96 21.13 -2.62 21.85
CA GLY A 96 21.29 -3.64 20.81
C GLY A 96 20.05 -3.87 19.98
N VAL A 97 19.22 -2.82 19.78
CA VAL A 97 17.97 -2.87 19.01
C VAL A 97 18.11 -2.09 17.70
N GLU A 98 17.29 -2.43 16.71
CA GLU A 98 17.28 -1.79 15.39
C GLU A 98 16.24 -0.67 15.33
N LEU A 99 16.61 0.46 14.69
CA LEU A 99 15.70 1.53 14.29
C LEU A 99 15.48 1.46 12.78
N ARG A 100 14.24 1.20 12.35
CA ARG A 100 13.89 1.02 10.93
C ARG A 100 12.90 2.08 10.49
N ASP A 101 13.34 2.94 9.57
CA ASP A 101 12.48 3.93 8.92
C ASP A 101 11.91 3.35 7.62
N LEU A 102 10.65 2.94 7.65
CA LEU A 102 9.96 2.30 6.52
C LEU A 102 9.78 3.23 5.30
N ARG A 103 9.96 4.55 5.51
CA ARG A 103 9.90 5.56 4.45
C ARG A 103 11.27 6.05 3.98
N LYS A 104 12.35 5.67 4.66
CA LYS A 104 13.70 6.14 4.27
C LYS A 104 14.10 5.48 2.96
N PRO A 105 14.22 6.25 1.87
CA PRO A 105 14.54 5.65 0.58
C PRO A 105 15.99 5.17 0.55
N PRO A 106 16.32 4.12 -0.22
CA PRO A 106 17.69 3.73 -0.48
C PRO A 106 18.50 4.90 -1.08
N ALA A 107 19.75 5.05 -0.65
CA ALA A 107 20.61 6.15 -1.11
C ALA A 107 21.10 5.98 -2.56
N ASP A 108 21.02 4.77 -3.11
CA ASP A 108 21.53 4.37 -4.42
C ASP A 108 20.45 4.32 -5.52
N LEU A 109 19.32 5.02 -5.31
CA LEU A 109 18.26 5.10 -6.31
C LEU A 109 18.71 5.91 -7.53
N ASN A 110 18.33 5.45 -8.71
CA ASN A 110 18.60 6.08 -10.00
C ASN A 110 17.32 6.19 -10.84
N VAL A 111 17.43 6.83 -12.00
CA VAL A 111 16.40 6.82 -13.03
C VAL A 111 16.18 5.39 -13.57
N PRO A 112 15.01 5.06 -14.13
CA PRO A 112 14.73 3.74 -14.67
C PRO A 112 15.67 3.40 -15.84
N THR A 113 16.04 2.12 -15.94
CA THR A 113 16.94 1.59 -16.97
C THR A 113 16.22 0.74 -18.02
N GLY A 114 14.95 0.38 -17.76
CA GLY A 114 14.14 -0.49 -18.62
C GLY A 114 14.38 -1.99 -18.41
N GLN A 115 15.05 -2.38 -17.33
CA GLN A 115 15.28 -3.81 -16.99
C GLN A 115 13.94 -4.56 -16.81
N ASN A 116 12.94 -3.91 -16.19
CA ASN A 116 11.60 -4.47 -16.01
C ASN A 116 10.88 -4.79 -17.33
N LEU A 117 11.24 -4.12 -18.44
CA LEU A 117 10.66 -4.42 -19.75
C LEU A 117 11.12 -5.77 -20.34
N GLN A 118 12.22 -6.32 -19.83
CA GLN A 118 12.80 -7.58 -20.25
C GLN A 118 12.37 -8.78 -19.40
N LEU A 119 11.66 -8.54 -18.29
CA LEU A 119 11.19 -9.59 -17.39
C LEU A 119 10.09 -10.44 -18.07
N ALA A 120 10.15 -11.73 -17.84
CA ALA A 120 9.06 -12.65 -18.20
C ALA A 120 7.84 -12.49 -17.30
N ALA A 121 8.03 -11.99 -16.06
CA ALA A 121 7.00 -11.76 -15.09
C ALA A 121 5.96 -10.73 -15.59
N LYS A 122 4.69 -10.98 -15.29
CA LYS A 122 3.59 -10.07 -15.62
C LYS A 122 3.32 -9.15 -14.44
N THR A 123 3.28 -7.85 -14.70
CA THR A 123 3.07 -6.80 -13.70
C THR A 123 1.67 -6.23 -13.82
N VAL A 124 0.97 -6.12 -12.70
CA VAL A 124 -0.36 -5.50 -12.55
C VAL A 124 -0.24 -4.38 -11.53
N LEU A 125 -0.65 -3.18 -11.89
CA LEU A 125 -0.66 -2.04 -10.99
C LEU A 125 -2.08 -1.70 -10.56
N THR A 126 -2.33 -1.61 -9.26
CA THR A 126 -3.57 -1.02 -8.77
C THR A 126 -3.50 0.50 -8.92
N VAL A 127 -4.45 1.10 -9.62
CA VAL A 127 -4.62 2.55 -9.76
C VAL A 127 -5.93 2.97 -9.12
N GLY A 128 -6.26 4.24 -9.09
CA GLY A 128 -7.49 4.63 -8.41
C GLY A 128 -8.05 5.97 -8.79
N SER A 129 -9.35 6.13 -8.53
CA SER A 129 -10.04 7.40 -8.69
C SER A 129 -9.56 8.45 -7.70
N ASP A 130 -9.08 8.03 -6.51
CA ASP A 130 -8.63 8.91 -5.44
C ASP A 130 -7.52 8.26 -4.59
N CYS A 131 -7.05 8.97 -3.56
CA CYS A 131 -6.14 8.48 -2.51
C CYS A 131 -6.92 7.68 -1.45
N ALA A 132 -6.20 6.89 -0.64
CA ALA A 132 -6.72 6.17 0.53
C ALA A 132 -7.96 5.25 0.30
N ILE A 133 -8.31 4.93 -0.93
CA ILE A 133 -9.51 4.19 -1.34
C ILE A 133 -9.36 2.66 -1.27
N GLY A 134 -8.15 2.13 -1.00
CA GLY A 134 -7.91 0.70 -0.81
C GLY A 134 -6.98 0.03 -1.80
N LYS A 135 -6.25 0.76 -2.67
CA LYS A 135 -5.32 0.21 -3.68
C LYS A 135 -4.37 -0.86 -3.14
N LYS A 136 -3.70 -0.57 -2.02
CA LYS A 136 -2.84 -1.53 -1.31
C LYS A 136 -3.59 -2.82 -0.95
N THR A 137 -4.77 -2.67 -0.33
CA THR A 137 -5.59 -3.79 0.09
C THR A 137 -5.97 -4.67 -1.09
N VAL A 138 -6.39 -4.06 -2.20
CA VAL A 138 -6.72 -4.77 -3.45
C VAL A 138 -5.50 -5.52 -4.00
N ALA A 139 -4.31 -4.90 -4.03
CA ALA A 139 -3.10 -5.57 -4.49
C ALA A 139 -2.74 -6.79 -3.62
N ILE A 140 -2.86 -6.68 -2.30
CA ILE A 140 -2.63 -7.80 -1.37
C ILE A 140 -3.68 -8.91 -1.56
N GLU A 141 -4.96 -8.56 -1.68
CA GLU A 141 -6.03 -9.54 -1.87
C GLU A 141 -5.89 -10.30 -3.20
N LEU A 142 -5.47 -9.61 -4.26
CA LEU A 142 -5.17 -10.25 -5.55
C LEU A 142 -3.97 -11.19 -5.46
N ASP A 143 -2.90 -10.79 -4.77
CA ASP A 143 -1.74 -11.66 -4.53
C ASP A 143 -2.13 -12.90 -3.72
N ARG A 144 -2.91 -12.75 -2.65
CA ARG A 144 -3.41 -13.87 -1.84
C ARG A 144 -4.26 -14.85 -2.66
N GLU A 145 -5.18 -14.33 -3.46
CA GLU A 145 -6.03 -15.15 -4.32
C GLU A 145 -5.21 -15.84 -5.41
N ALA A 146 -4.26 -15.17 -6.04
CA ALA A 146 -3.36 -15.77 -7.02
C ALA A 146 -2.55 -16.93 -6.41
N ARG A 147 -1.96 -16.73 -5.24
CA ARG A 147 -1.24 -17.79 -4.51
C ARG A 147 -2.17 -18.94 -4.11
N ARG A 148 -3.39 -18.65 -3.67
CA ARG A 148 -4.39 -19.69 -3.34
C ARG A 148 -4.73 -20.56 -4.56
N ARG A 149 -4.64 -20.00 -5.77
CA ARG A 149 -4.80 -20.73 -7.04
C ARG A 149 -3.51 -21.39 -7.54
N GLY A 150 -2.41 -21.35 -6.76
CA GLY A 150 -1.14 -21.98 -7.11
C GLY A 150 -0.27 -21.15 -8.07
N LEU A 151 -0.61 -19.89 -8.32
CA LEU A 151 0.20 -18.99 -9.12
C LEU A 151 1.38 -18.45 -8.31
N LYS A 152 2.54 -18.33 -8.94
CA LYS A 152 3.72 -17.70 -8.31
C LYS A 152 3.57 -16.20 -8.37
N SER A 153 2.87 -15.64 -7.39
CA SER A 153 2.65 -14.20 -7.32
C SER A 153 3.41 -13.56 -6.17
N VAL A 154 3.71 -12.26 -6.33
CA VAL A 154 4.37 -11.43 -5.33
C VAL A 154 3.66 -10.09 -5.25
N PHE A 155 3.29 -9.70 -4.03
CA PHE A 155 2.85 -8.34 -3.72
C PHE A 155 4.08 -7.41 -3.68
N ILE A 156 4.02 -6.30 -4.42
CA ILE A 156 5.08 -5.29 -4.52
C ILE A 156 4.68 -4.07 -3.69
N PRO A 157 5.24 -3.90 -2.49
CA PRO A 157 4.92 -2.80 -1.60
C PRO A 157 5.61 -1.51 -2.04
N THR A 158 4.84 -0.44 -2.19
CA THR A 158 5.32 0.88 -2.60
C THR A 158 5.07 1.96 -1.55
N GLY A 159 4.38 1.63 -0.45
CA GLY A 159 4.07 2.53 0.66
C GLY A 159 4.44 1.93 2.00
N GLN A 160 4.66 2.78 3.01
CA GLN A 160 5.14 2.37 4.34
C GLN A 160 4.34 1.24 4.99
N THR A 161 3.02 1.23 4.81
CA THR A 161 2.20 0.15 5.39
C THR A 161 2.38 -1.16 4.62
N GLY A 162 2.52 -1.09 3.30
CA GLY A 162 2.86 -2.24 2.47
C GLY A 162 4.23 -2.81 2.83
N VAL A 163 5.21 -1.93 3.04
CA VAL A 163 6.56 -2.31 3.49
C VAL A 163 6.53 -2.98 4.85
N ALA A 164 5.78 -2.43 5.83
CA ALA A 164 5.60 -3.05 7.15
C ALA A 164 4.96 -4.45 7.07
N ILE A 165 4.02 -4.66 6.13
CA ILE A 165 3.35 -5.95 5.93
C ILE A 165 4.27 -6.96 5.25
N ALA A 166 4.98 -6.54 4.21
CA ALA A 166 5.79 -7.44 3.39
C ALA A 166 7.20 -7.69 3.92
N GLY A 167 7.70 -6.81 4.82
CA GLY A 167 9.08 -6.85 5.33
C GLY A 167 10.13 -6.36 4.33
N TRP A 168 9.73 -5.84 3.18
CA TRP A 168 10.60 -5.28 2.14
C TRP A 168 9.84 -4.24 1.30
N GLY A 169 10.55 -3.49 0.48
CA GLY A 169 9.94 -2.51 -0.42
C GLY A 169 10.53 -1.11 -0.29
N ILE A 170 9.96 -0.16 -1.01
CA ILE A 170 10.36 1.24 -1.00
C ILE A 170 9.10 2.10 -0.90
N ALA A 171 9.05 3.01 0.09
CA ALA A 171 7.99 4.01 0.16
C ALA A 171 8.27 5.09 -0.90
N VAL A 172 7.68 4.93 -2.08
CA VAL A 172 7.99 5.76 -3.27
C VAL A 172 7.54 7.21 -3.12
N ASP A 173 6.61 7.48 -2.21
CA ASP A 173 6.17 8.83 -1.88
C ASP A 173 7.21 9.65 -1.08
N ALA A 174 8.25 9.00 -0.55
CA ALA A 174 9.39 9.65 0.08
C ALA A 174 10.61 9.79 -0.86
N VAL A 175 10.51 9.26 -2.08
CA VAL A 175 11.58 9.33 -3.08
C VAL A 175 11.54 10.65 -3.82
N VAL A 176 12.71 11.22 -4.10
CA VAL A 176 12.84 12.41 -4.96
C VAL A 176 12.19 12.14 -6.32
N ALA A 177 11.43 13.10 -6.84
CA ALA A 177 10.58 12.93 -8.03
C ALA A 177 11.30 12.29 -9.23
N ASP A 178 12.55 12.68 -9.49
CA ASP A 178 13.37 12.16 -10.59
C ASP A 178 13.62 10.65 -10.50
N PHE A 179 13.55 10.07 -9.31
CA PHE A 179 13.88 8.67 -9.07
C PHE A 179 12.67 7.78 -8.73
N ILE A 180 11.43 8.33 -8.69
CA ILE A 180 10.22 7.53 -8.39
C ILE A 180 10.06 6.37 -9.39
N ALA A 181 10.22 6.66 -10.67
CA ALA A 181 10.11 5.63 -11.71
C ALA A 181 11.22 4.56 -11.59
N GLY A 182 12.45 4.97 -11.24
CA GLY A 182 13.55 4.03 -10.99
C GLY A 182 13.33 3.16 -9.75
N ALA A 183 12.78 3.73 -8.67
CA ALA A 183 12.39 2.98 -7.49
C ALA A 183 11.30 1.94 -7.80
N ALA A 184 10.30 2.30 -8.61
CA ALA A 184 9.24 1.39 -9.03
C ALA A 184 9.78 0.27 -9.93
N GLU A 185 10.71 0.58 -10.86
CA GLU A 185 11.42 -0.43 -11.65
C GLU A 185 12.18 -1.41 -10.75
N ARG A 186 13.00 -0.90 -9.82
CA ARG A 186 13.78 -1.72 -8.87
C ARG A 186 12.88 -2.69 -8.10
N LEU A 187 11.73 -2.22 -7.61
CA LEU A 187 10.77 -3.05 -6.89
C LEU A 187 10.18 -4.19 -7.77
N VAL A 188 9.87 -3.90 -9.03
CA VAL A 188 9.36 -4.91 -9.98
C VAL A 188 10.44 -5.95 -10.30
N VAL A 189 11.69 -5.52 -10.51
CA VAL A 189 12.83 -6.43 -10.71
C VAL A 189 13.04 -7.32 -9.49
N GLU A 190 13.10 -6.73 -8.29
CA GLU A 190 13.24 -7.47 -7.03
C GLU A 190 12.08 -8.45 -6.81
N GLY A 191 10.84 -8.07 -7.14
CA GLY A 191 9.70 -8.97 -7.06
C GLY A 191 9.81 -10.20 -7.96
N ALA A 192 10.37 -10.03 -9.15
CA ALA A 192 10.66 -11.15 -10.05
C ALA A 192 11.81 -12.04 -9.52
N GLU A 193 12.88 -11.44 -8.98
CA GLU A 193 13.98 -12.15 -8.33
C GLU A 193 13.54 -12.97 -7.11
N ARG A 194 12.49 -12.52 -6.41
CA ARG A 194 11.81 -13.25 -5.33
C ARG A 194 10.96 -14.42 -5.83
N GLY A 195 10.99 -14.72 -7.14
CA GLY A 195 10.30 -15.83 -7.78
C GLY A 195 8.88 -15.49 -8.26
N GLY A 196 8.50 -14.22 -8.29
CA GLY A 196 7.21 -13.78 -8.82
C GLY A 196 7.12 -13.91 -10.34
N GLU A 197 6.14 -14.67 -10.84
CA GLU A 197 5.74 -14.69 -12.24
C GLU A 197 4.57 -13.74 -12.51
N LEU A 198 3.81 -13.39 -11.47
CA LEU A 198 2.74 -12.41 -11.47
C LEU A 198 2.96 -11.41 -10.30
N LEU A 199 3.12 -10.13 -10.63
CA LEU A 199 3.51 -9.08 -9.68
C LEU A 199 2.35 -8.11 -9.49
N PHE A 200 1.85 -7.98 -8.26
CA PHE A 200 0.79 -7.03 -7.91
C PHE A 200 1.39 -5.81 -7.22
N VAL A 201 1.53 -4.71 -7.95
CA VAL A 201 2.12 -3.46 -7.46
C VAL A 201 1.08 -2.63 -6.72
N GLU A 202 1.39 -2.25 -5.49
CA GLU A 202 0.61 -1.30 -4.70
C GLU A 202 0.60 0.06 -5.38
N GLY A 203 -0.58 0.56 -5.77
CA GLY A 203 -0.73 1.90 -6.31
C GLY A 203 -0.80 2.97 -5.24
N GLN A 204 -0.33 4.16 -5.57
CA GLN A 204 -0.42 5.34 -4.73
C GLN A 204 -0.95 6.54 -5.52
N GLY A 205 -1.53 7.51 -4.82
CA GLY A 205 -2.10 8.70 -5.43
C GLY A 205 -3.28 8.42 -6.36
N SER A 206 -3.56 9.34 -7.25
CA SER A 206 -4.48 9.23 -8.37
C SER A 206 -4.08 10.25 -9.43
N LEU A 207 -4.24 9.95 -10.72
CA LEU A 207 -3.90 10.86 -11.82
C LEU A 207 -4.72 12.16 -11.79
N SER A 208 -5.94 12.11 -11.28
CA SER A 208 -6.83 13.27 -11.15
C SER A 208 -6.64 14.04 -9.84
N HIS A 209 -5.82 13.54 -8.90
CA HIS A 209 -5.65 14.17 -7.60
C HIS A 209 -4.68 15.37 -7.69
N PRO A 210 -5.05 16.58 -7.22
CA PRO A 210 -4.24 17.78 -7.39
C PRO A 210 -2.87 17.72 -6.72
N ALA A 211 -2.74 16.95 -5.60
CA ALA A 211 -1.49 16.88 -4.85
C ALA A 211 -0.65 15.63 -5.16
N TYR A 212 -1.27 14.52 -5.61
CA TYR A 212 -0.59 13.21 -5.64
C TYR A 212 -0.59 12.53 -7.02
N SER A 213 -0.89 13.26 -8.10
CA SER A 213 -0.83 12.72 -9.46
C SER A 213 0.58 12.33 -9.91
N GLY A 214 1.60 13.06 -9.47
CA GLY A 214 2.99 12.82 -9.85
C GLY A 214 3.51 11.45 -9.40
N VAL A 215 3.20 11.01 -8.17
CA VAL A 215 3.62 9.68 -7.68
C VAL A 215 2.92 8.56 -8.46
N THR A 216 1.65 8.76 -8.83
CA THR A 216 0.91 7.78 -9.65
C THR A 216 1.57 7.61 -11.01
N LEU A 217 1.91 8.71 -11.69
CA LEU A 217 2.56 8.68 -13.00
C LEU A 217 3.95 8.03 -12.93
N GLY A 218 4.73 8.36 -11.90
CA GLY A 218 6.02 7.72 -11.64
C GLY A 218 5.92 6.21 -11.44
N LEU A 219 4.92 5.75 -10.69
CA LEU A 219 4.63 4.32 -10.51
C LEU A 219 4.21 3.65 -11.83
N MET A 220 3.32 4.28 -12.62
CA MET A 220 2.87 3.75 -13.90
C MET A 220 4.02 3.55 -14.88
N HIS A 221 4.90 4.53 -15.01
CA HIS A 221 6.03 4.47 -15.94
C HIS A 221 7.14 3.56 -15.41
N GLY A 222 7.45 3.63 -14.12
CA GLY A 222 8.53 2.81 -13.54
C GLY A 222 8.17 1.34 -13.38
N SER A 223 6.94 0.99 -13.01
CA SER A 223 6.52 -0.40 -12.94
C SER A 223 6.21 -1.00 -14.32
N ALA A 224 5.93 -0.17 -15.32
CA ALA A 224 5.57 -0.57 -16.69
C ALA A 224 4.60 -1.77 -16.71
N PRO A 225 3.39 -1.63 -16.13
CA PRO A 225 2.48 -2.76 -15.95
C PRO A 225 1.93 -3.27 -17.28
N HIS A 226 1.49 -4.52 -17.28
CA HIS A 226 0.76 -5.14 -18.39
C HIS A 226 -0.74 -4.90 -18.29
N ALA A 227 -1.24 -4.65 -17.07
CA ALA A 227 -2.64 -4.34 -16.81
C ALA A 227 -2.80 -3.44 -15.58
N TYR A 228 -3.91 -2.71 -15.52
CA TYR A 228 -4.36 -1.96 -14.35
C TYR A 228 -5.58 -2.61 -13.71
N VAL A 229 -5.70 -2.44 -12.39
CA VAL A 229 -6.96 -2.61 -11.66
C VAL A 229 -7.33 -1.24 -11.09
N LEU A 230 -8.45 -0.69 -11.53
CA LEU A 230 -8.91 0.63 -11.10
C LEU A 230 -9.75 0.50 -9.82
N CYS A 231 -9.24 1.03 -8.72
CA CYS A 231 -9.94 1.09 -7.44
C CYS A 231 -10.86 2.31 -7.36
N HIS A 232 -12.04 2.15 -6.76
CA HIS A 232 -13.01 3.23 -6.59
C HIS A 232 -13.85 3.02 -5.33
N VAL A 233 -14.22 4.10 -4.64
CA VAL A 233 -15.18 4.05 -3.53
C VAL A 233 -16.59 4.21 -4.11
N ALA A 234 -17.45 3.23 -3.89
CA ALA A 234 -18.81 3.27 -4.40
C ALA A 234 -19.57 4.51 -3.91
N GLY A 235 -20.10 5.29 -4.86
CA GLY A 235 -20.85 6.51 -4.58
C GLY A 235 -19.99 7.76 -4.34
N ALA A 236 -18.65 7.70 -4.41
CA ALA A 236 -17.82 8.89 -4.32
C ALA A 236 -17.98 9.77 -5.58
N THR A 237 -18.16 11.07 -5.37
CA THR A 237 -18.35 12.07 -6.44
C THR A 237 -17.32 13.18 -6.44
N GLU A 238 -16.57 13.35 -5.34
CA GLU A 238 -15.54 14.37 -5.15
C GLU A 238 -14.27 13.74 -4.58
N ILE A 239 -13.13 14.41 -4.80
CA ILE A 239 -11.83 14.03 -4.22
C ILE A 239 -11.87 14.29 -2.73
N GLU A 240 -11.51 13.29 -1.93
CA GLU A 240 -11.50 13.40 -0.46
C GLU A 240 -10.55 14.52 0.01
N GLY A 241 -11.06 15.41 0.84
CA GLY A 241 -10.31 16.55 1.37
C GLY A 241 -10.21 17.76 0.42
N TYR A 242 -10.83 17.71 -0.77
CA TYR A 242 -10.86 18.81 -1.74
C TYR A 242 -12.29 19.15 -2.15
N PRO A 243 -13.07 19.85 -1.30
CA PRO A 243 -14.43 20.22 -1.60
C PRO A 243 -14.53 21.01 -2.93
N GLY A 244 -15.50 20.64 -3.78
CA GLY A 244 -15.69 21.25 -5.10
C GLY A 244 -14.76 20.72 -6.20
N TYR A 245 -13.95 19.69 -5.92
CA TYR A 245 -13.18 18.97 -6.95
C TYR A 245 -13.91 17.67 -7.31
N PRO A 246 -14.68 17.66 -8.40
CA PRO A 246 -15.40 16.46 -8.80
C PRO A 246 -14.45 15.37 -9.26
N LEU A 247 -14.77 14.12 -8.94
CA LEU A 247 -14.12 12.97 -9.54
C LEU A 247 -14.53 12.87 -11.03
N PRO A 248 -13.58 12.61 -11.95
CA PRO A 248 -13.93 12.21 -13.31
C PRO A 248 -14.76 10.92 -13.30
N SER A 249 -15.60 10.71 -14.31
CA SER A 249 -16.32 9.43 -14.47
C SER A 249 -15.34 8.25 -14.56
N LEU A 250 -15.81 7.04 -14.24
CA LEU A 250 -14.96 5.85 -14.34
C LEU A 250 -14.48 5.62 -15.78
N ARG A 251 -15.27 5.95 -16.80
CA ARG A 251 -14.86 5.87 -18.20
C ARG A 251 -13.71 6.84 -18.52
N GLU A 252 -13.81 8.08 -18.08
CA GLU A 252 -12.72 9.07 -18.26
C GLU A 252 -11.45 8.63 -17.51
N LEU A 253 -11.59 8.06 -16.31
CA LEU A 253 -10.43 7.55 -15.57
C LEU A 253 -9.79 6.35 -16.27
N ILE A 254 -10.57 5.42 -16.83
CA ILE A 254 -10.06 4.30 -17.63
C ILE A 254 -9.25 4.84 -18.81
N GLU A 255 -9.88 5.71 -19.63
CA GLU A 255 -9.23 6.30 -20.80
C GLU A 255 -7.94 7.09 -20.42
N LEU A 256 -7.97 7.83 -19.32
CA LEU A 256 -6.81 8.57 -18.83
C LEU A 256 -5.64 7.64 -18.49
N HIS A 257 -5.88 6.57 -17.70
CA HIS A 257 -4.81 5.64 -17.32
C HIS A 257 -4.24 4.90 -18.53
N GLU A 258 -5.10 4.46 -19.45
CA GLU A 258 -4.66 3.78 -20.68
C GLU A 258 -3.87 4.70 -21.59
N ARG A 259 -4.30 5.96 -21.74
CA ARG A 259 -3.64 6.96 -22.59
C ARG A 259 -2.25 7.35 -22.09
N VAL A 260 -2.06 7.47 -20.76
CA VAL A 260 -0.77 7.85 -20.17
C VAL A 260 0.13 6.66 -19.85
N SER A 261 -0.27 5.44 -20.20
CA SER A 261 0.59 4.26 -20.14
C SER A 261 1.88 4.47 -20.93
N LEU A 262 2.93 3.78 -20.51
CA LEU A 262 4.21 3.81 -21.22
C LEU A 262 4.01 3.31 -22.67
N PRO A 263 4.37 4.10 -23.70
CA PRO A 263 4.12 3.72 -25.10
C PRO A 263 4.74 2.38 -25.51
N LEU A 264 5.87 1.98 -24.89
CA LEU A 264 6.53 0.69 -25.13
C LEU A 264 5.76 -0.49 -24.53
N ARG A 265 4.88 -0.25 -23.55
CA ARG A 265 4.03 -1.27 -22.91
C ARG A 265 2.67 -0.64 -22.60
N PRO A 266 1.80 -0.51 -23.61
CA PRO A 266 0.43 -0.06 -23.37
C PRO A 266 -0.27 -1.05 -22.43
N ALA A 267 -0.88 -0.55 -21.37
CA ALA A 267 -1.63 -1.35 -20.41
C ALA A 267 -3.11 -0.94 -20.43
N ARG A 268 -4.00 -1.92 -20.26
CA ARG A 268 -5.44 -1.71 -20.16
C ARG A 268 -5.93 -1.86 -18.74
N VAL A 269 -7.03 -1.19 -18.42
CA VAL A 269 -7.77 -1.45 -17.19
C VAL A 269 -8.52 -2.78 -17.37
N ALA A 270 -8.17 -3.77 -16.57
CA ALA A 270 -8.77 -5.11 -16.64
C ALA A 270 -10.09 -5.20 -15.88
N ALA A 271 -10.19 -4.52 -14.74
CA ALA A 271 -11.36 -4.57 -13.86
C ALA A 271 -11.43 -3.35 -12.96
N ILE A 272 -12.62 -3.15 -12.38
CA ILE A 272 -12.86 -2.16 -11.33
C ILE A 272 -12.96 -2.87 -9.97
N ALA A 273 -12.09 -2.49 -9.04
CA ALA A 273 -12.14 -2.94 -7.65
C ALA A 273 -12.87 -1.90 -6.79
N LEU A 274 -14.06 -2.25 -6.32
CA LEU A 274 -14.89 -1.36 -5.53
C LEU A 274 -14.59 -1.48 -4.04
N ASN A 275 -14.59 -0.35 -3.36
CA ASN A 275 -14.68 -0.28 -1.92
C ASN A 275 -16.13 0.05 -1.54
N THR A 276 -16.84 -0.94 -1.07
CA THR A 276 -18.28 -0.86 -0.73
C THR A 276 -18.51 -0.87 0.79
N ARG A 277 -17.50 -0.55 1.60
CA ARG A 277 -17.57 -0.70 3.05
C ARG A 277 -18.71 0.08 3.71
N ALA A 278 -19.20 1.17 3.09
CA ALA A 278 -20.32 1.98 3.58
C ALA A 278 -21.70 1.41 3.21
N LEU A 279 -21.76 0.39 2.37
CA LEU A 279 -22.99 -0.21 1.85
C LEU A 279 -23.29 -1.53 2.55
N ASN A 280 -24.55 -1.97 2.53
CA ASN A 280 -24.89 -3.36 2.85
C ASN A 280 -24.59 -4.29 1.65
N ASP A 281 -24.76 -5.61 1.81
CA ASP A 281 -24.37 -6.58 0.79
C ASP A 281 -25.18 -6.47 -0.51
N ASP A 282 -26.48 -6.18 -0.42
CA ASP A 282 -27.34 -6.02 -1.60
C ASP A 282 -27.00 -4.74 -2.37
N GLU A 283 -26.79 -3.64 -1.66
CA GLU A 283 -26.34 -2.37 -2.23
C GLU A 283 -24.95 -2.50 -2.86
N ALA A 284 -24.02 -3.22 -2.21
CA ALA A 284 -22.69 -3.46 -2.71
C ALA A 284 -22.71 -4.25 -4.02
N ARG A 285 -23.53 -5.32 -4.10
CA ARG A 285 -23.72 -6.10 -5.34
C ARG A 285 -24.41 -5.27 -6.44
N ALA A 286 -25.38 -4.42 -6.07
CA ALA A 286 -26.03 -3.52 -7.02
C ALA A 286 -25.04 -2.49 -7.58
N ALA A 287 -24.20 -1.91 -6.73
CA ALA A 287 -23.13 -0.98 -7.15
C ALA A 287 -22.13 -1.66 -8.11
N ALA A 288 -21.71 -2.90 -7.81
CA ALA A 288 -20.81 -3.65 -8.69
C ALA A 288 -21.45 -3.89 -10.08
N ARG A 289 -22.73 -4.30 -10.13
CA ARG A 289 -23.42 -4.46 -11.42
C ARG A 289 -23.54 -3.15 -12.19
N SER A 290 -23.92 -2.06 -11.51
CA SER A 290 -24.07 -0.75 -12.14
C SER A 290 -22.75 -0.26 -12.73
N VAL A 291 -21.64 -0.42 -12.01
CA VAL A 291 -20.30 -0.06 -12.49
C VAL A 291 -19.86 -0.94 -13.66
N ALA A 292 -20.17 -2.24 -13.63
CA ALA A 292 -19.88 -3.12 -14.76
C ALA A 292 -20.67 -2.75 -16.01
N GLU A 293 -21.95 -2.39 -15.87
CA GLU A 293 -22.79 -1.90 -16.98
C GLU A 293 -22.29 -0.55 -17.52
N GLU A 294 -21.91 0.37 -16.63
CA GLU A 294 -21.35 1.69 -17.01
C GLU A 294 -20.06 1.56 -17.80
N THR A 295 -19.13 0.76 -17.30
CA THR A 295 -17.75 0.71 -17.82
C THR A 295 -17.53 -0.35 -18.90
N GLY A 296 -18.38 -1.39 -18.94
CA GLY A 296 -18.18 -2.58 -19.75
C GLY A 296 -17.08 -3.51 -19.22
N LEU A 297 -16.55 -3.25 -18.02
CA LEU A 297 -15.51 -4.05 -17.38
C LEU A 297 -16.07 -4.82 -16.18
N PRO A 298 -15.51 -6.00 -15.84
CA PRO A 298 -15.84 -6.67 -14.59
C PRO A 298 -15.60 -5.76 -13.39
N ALA A 299 -16.56 -5.73 -12.45
CA ALA A 299 -16.49 -4.95 -11.23
C ALA A 299 -16.94 -5.77 -10.03
N ASP A 300 -16.17 -5.71 -8.92
CA ASP A 300 -16.52 -6.40 -7.67
C ASP A 300 -15.83 -5.71 -6.48
N ASP A 301 -16.21 -6.08 -5.25
CA ASP A 301 -15.49 -5.72 -4.04
C ASP A 301 -14.60 -6.90 -3.60
N PRO A 302 -13.27 -6.84 -3.87
CA PRO A 302 -12.34 -7.93 -3.57
C PRO A 302 -12.23 -8.28 -2.09
N VAL A 303 -12.51 -7.32 -1.21
CA VAL A 303 -12.44 -7.52 0.24
C VAL A 303 -13.70 -8.19 0.77
N ARG A 304 -14.87 -7.79 0.25
CA ARG A 304 -16.17 -8.28 0.73
C ARG A 304 -16.58 -9.62 0.11
N PHE A 305 -16.36 -9.76 -1.20
CA PHE A 305 -16.86 -10.93 -1.96
C PHE A 305 -15.75 -11.84 -2.48
N GLY A 306 -14.48 -11.49 -2.18
CA GLY A 306 -13.31 -12.21 -2.67
C GLY A 306 -12.81 -11.69 -4.02
N SER A 307 -11.55 -11.93 -4.29
CA SER A 307 -10.83 -11.34 -5.43
C SER A 307 -10.98 -12.13 -6.74
N GLY A 308 -11.80 -13.18 -6.76
CA GLY A 308 -11.93 -14.10 -7.90
C GLY A 308 -12.28 -13.39 -9.19
N THR A 309 -13.38 -12.61 -9.21
CA THR A 309 -13.86 -11.87 -10.38
C THR A 309 -12.79 -10.93 -10.96
N VAL A 310 -12.14 -10.16 -10.08
CA VAL A 310 -11.12 -9.19 -10.49
C VAL A 310 -9.87 -9.90 -11.01
N LEU A 311 -9.44 -10.98 -10.35
CA LEU A 311 -8.27 -11.75 -10.78
C LEU A 311 -8.52 -12.44 -12.14
N ASP A 312 -9.71 -13.01 -12.37
CA ASP A 312 -10.06 -13.63 -13.65
C ASP A 312 -9.99 -12.63 -14.80
N ALA A 313 -10.48 -11.41 -14.59
CA ALA A 313 -10.40 -10.34 -15.57
C ALA A 313 -8.94 -9.94 -15.85
N VAL A 314 -8.11 -9.82 -14.82
CA VAL A 314 -6.67 -9.56 -14.95
C VAL A 314 -6.01 -10.65 -15.77
N LEU A 315 -6.22 -11.93 -15.44
CA LEU A 315 -5.60 -13.05 -16.16
C LEU A 315 -6.04 -13.10 -17.62
N SER A 316 -7.30 -12.76 -17.91
CA SER A 316 -7.81 -12.67 -19.30
C SER A 316 -7.07 -11.61 -20.12
N VAL A 317 -6.85 -10.41 -19.54
CA VAL A 317 -6.11 -9.33 -20.22
C VAL A 317 -4.64 -9.70 -20.41
N LEU A 318 -4.02 -10.43 -19.48
CA LEU A 318 -2.60 -10.83 -19.59
C LEU A 318 -2.35 -11.94 -20.63
N GLN A 319 -3.40 -12.62 -21.09
CA GLN A 319 -3.33 -13.67 -22.12
C GLN A 319 -3.63 -13.14 -23.54
N SER A 320 -4.24 -11.95 -23.64
CA SER A 320 -4.59 -11.30 -24.92
C SER A 320 -3.40 -10.53 -25.50
#